data_6f9cd175a30c8f5aed1fa71427bc8e0d
#
_entry.id   6f9cd175a30c8f5aed1fa71427bc8e0d
#
_cell.length_a   1.000
_cell.length_b   1.000
_cell.length_c   1.000
_cell.angle_alpha   90.00
_cell.angle_beta   90.00
_cell.angle_gamma   90.00
#
_symmetry.space_group_name_H-M   'P 1'
#
loop_
_entity.id
_entity.type
_entity.pdbx_description
1 polymer ?
#
loop_
_entity_poly.entity_id
_entity_poly.type
_entity_poly.pdbx_seq_one_letter_code
_entity_poly.pdbx_strand_id
1 'polypeptide(L)'
;MACLLLALASAGSAAELKGRVLDKDGRPLSDAVVYLVSQNPTPVSPPSKPAVIDQVEMTFVPHVLPVVVGTTVEFLNSEKAAIRHNVFSPTPCADRFNLGYFLPGQKASMTFKKPCRALILCATHQEMKAWVVVLETPYFAKTDAQGAYSLSVPPGEYTLAVWHETRKTEYTQPLKVSANQVLDIRWP
;
A
#
# COMPACT_ATOMS: atom_id res chain seq x y z
N MET A 1 -49.02 -15.38 -18.23
CA MET A 1 -48.28 -15.34 -16.98
C MET A 1 -46.82 -15.61 -17.34
N ALA A 2 -45.98 -14.59 -17.40
CA ALA A 2 -44.57 -14.73 -17.67
C ALA A 2 -43.83 -14.80 -16.31
N CYS A 3 -43.18 -15.93 -16.05
CA CYS A 3 -42.41 -16.18 -14.83
C CYS A 3 -41.03 -15.53 -15.02
N LEU A 4 -40.80 -14.41 -14.34
CA LEU A 4 -39.50 -13.72 -14.31
C LEU A 4 -38.57 -14.47 -13.38
N LEU A 5 -37.68 -15.26 -13.94
CA LEU A 5 -36.58 -15.92 -13.17
C LEU A 5 -35.56 -14.86 -12.78
N LEU A 6 -35.61 -14.39 -11.53
CA LEU A 6 -34.53 -13.62 -10.94
C LEU A 6 -33.33 -14.59 -10.72
N ALA A 7 -32.32 -14.43 -11.53
CA ALA A 7 -31.02 -15.06 -11.26
C ALA A 7 -30.39 -14.39 -10.04
N LEU A 8 -30.45 -15.04 -8.88
CA LEU A 8 -29.66 -14.68 -7.71
C LEU A 8 -28.18 -14.91 -8.07
N ALA A 9 -27.45 -13.84 -8.34
CA ALA A 9 -26.00 -13.88 -8.41
C ALA A 9 -25.49 -14.25 -7.00
N SER A 10 -25.05 -15.50 -6.84
CA SER A 10 -24.33 -15.95 -5.65
C SER A 10 -23.07 -15.08 -5.52
N ALA A 11 -23.01 -14.21 -4.53
CA ALA A 11 -21.79 -13.56 -4.14
C ALA A 11 -20.82 -14.65 -3.64
N GLY A 12 -19.92 -15.10 -4.52
CA GLY A 12 -18.91 -16.07 -4.17
C GLY A 12 -18.11 -15.57 -2.97
N SER A 13 -17.83 -16.45 -1.99
CA SER A 13 -16.99 -16.09 -0.86
C SER A 13 -15.63 -15.62 -1.38
N ALA A 14 -15.05 -14.61 -0.71
CA ALA A 14 -13.72 -14.14 -1.05
C ALA A 14 -12.69 -15.28 -0.96
N ALA A 15 -11.79 -15.33 -1.92
CA ALA A 15 -10.70 -16.29 -1.96
C ALA A 15 -9.45 -15.70 -1.28
N GLU A 16 -8.66 -16.53 -0.64
CA GLU A 16 -7.36 -16.17 -0.11
C GLU A 16 -6.29 -16.37 -1.20
N LEU A 17 -5.59 -15.31 -1.55
CA LEU A 17 -4.39 -15.34 -2.36
C LEU A 17 -3.19 -15.09 -1.47
N LYS A 18 -2.26 -16.05 -1.40
CA LYS A 18 -1.04 -15.96 -0.59
C LYS A 18 0.18 -16.46 -1.35
N GLY A 19 1.36 -16.07 -0.90
CA GLY A 19 2.62 -16.49 -1.51
C GLY A 19 3.77 -15.65 -1.03
N ARG A 20 4.85 -15.66 -1.80
CA ARG A 20 6.06 -14.86 -1.54
C ARG A 20 6.44 -14.04 -2.75
N VAL A 21 7.04 -12.89 -2.50
CA VAL A 21 7.74 -12.10 -3.51
C VAL A 21 9.23 -12.29 -3.33
N LEU A 22 9.88 -12.80 -4.36
CA LEU A 22 11.31 -13.10 -4.39
C LEU A 22 11.98 -12.32 -5.53
N ASP A 23 13.24 -11.96 -5.36
CA ASP A 23 14.04 -11.40 -6.45
C ASP A 23 14.51 -12.51 -7.43
N LYS A 24 15.26 -12.12 -8.46
CA LYS A 24 15.83 -13.05 -9.45
C LYS A 24 16.74 -14.13 -8.85
N ASP A 25 17.37 -13.84 -7.71
CA ASP A 25 18.30 -14.74 -7.01
C ASP A 25 17.57 -15.60 -5.96
N GLY A 26 16.25 -15.46 -5.83
CA GLY A 26 15.42 -16.20 -4.87
C GLY A 26 15.42 -15.61 -3.46
N ARG A 27 15.95 -14.38 -3.28
CA ARG A 27 15.93 -13.70 -1.99
C ARG A 27 14.58 -13.05 -1.75
N PRO A 28 14.03 -13.08 -0.52
CA PRO A 28 12.76 -12.44 -0.22
C PRO A 28 12.84 -10.92 -0.38
N LEU A 29 11.79 -10.33 -0.95
CA LEU A 29 11.60 -8.88 -1.00
C LEU A 29 10.62 -8.48 0.11
N SER A 30 11.14 -7.93 1.21
CA SER A 30 10.34 -7.31 2.27
C SER A 30 9.82 -5.95 1.81
N ASP A 31 8.70 -5.50 2.41
CA ASP A 31 8.06 -4.22 2.09
C ASP A 31 7.64 -4.05 0.62
N ALA A 32 7.58 -5.13 -0.15
CA ALA A 32 6.94 -5.11 -1.46
C ALA A 32 5.41 -4.97 -1.30
N VAL A 33 4.78 -4.19 -2.15
CA VAL A 33 3.32 -4.04 -2.16
C VAL A 33 2.75 -4.86 -3.30
N VAL A 34 2.06 -5.96 -2.97
CA VAL A 34 1.31 -6.80 -3.91
C VAL A 34 -0.11 -6.28 -3.97
N TYR A 35 -0.64 -6.04 -5.17
CA TYR A 35 -2.01 -5.56 -5.31
C TYR A 35 -2.66 -6.07 -6.59
N LEU A 36 -4.00 -6.11 -6.58
CA LEU A 36 -4.79 -6.59 -7.70
C LEU A 36 -5.67 -5.47 -8.25
N VAL A 37 -5.55 -5.24 -9.55
CA VAL A 37 -6.41 -4.31 -10.28
C VAL A 37 -7.45 -5.10 -11.03
N SER A 38 -8.74 -4.89 -10.68
CA SER A 38 -9.86 -5.51 -11.38
C SER A 38 -10.01 -4.93 -12.80
N GLN A 39 -10.38 -5.76 -13.76
CA GLN A 39 -10.76 -5.28 -15.09
C GLN A 39 -12.08 -4.48 -15.06
N ASN A 40 -12.90 -4.70 -14.02
CA ASN A 40 -14.13 -3.95 -13.76
C ASN A 40 -14.01 -3.30 -12.36
N PRO A 41 -13.25 -2.20 -12.22
CA PRO A 41 -13.01 -1.59 -10.92
C PRO A 41 -14.29 -0.96 -10.36
N THR A 42 -14.57 -1.23 -9.09
CA THR A 42 -15.59 -0.52 -8.34
C THR A 42 -14.95 0.63 -7.56
N PRO A 43 -15.62 1.77 -7.39
CA PRO A 43 -15.09 2.85 -6.56
C PRO A 43 -14.76 2.37 -5.15
N VAL A 44 -13.61 2.76 -4.65
CA VAL A 44 -13.16 2.41 -3.30
C VAL A 44 -13.34 3.62 -2.40
N SER A 45 -14.02 3.42 -1.27
CA SER A 45 -14.12 4.45 -0.25
C SER A 45 -12.89 4.38 0.67
N PRO A 46 -12.25 5.52 0.97
CA PRO A 46 -11.16 5.55 1.92
C PRO A 46 -11.67 5.20 3.32
N PRO A 47 -10.82 4.64 4.21
CA PRO A 47 -11.19 4.35 5.59
C PRO A 47 -11.50 5.66 6.34
N SER A 48 -12.46 5.59 7.27
CA SER A 48 -12.83 6.74 8.12
C SER A 48 -11.73 7.11 9.13
N LYS A 49 -10.90 6.15 9.52
CA LYS A 49 -9.75 6.38 10.41
C LYS A 49 -8.51 6.65 9.58
N PRO A 50 -7.70 7.65 9.97
CA PRO A 50 -6.41 7.87 9.33
C PRO A 50 -5.50 6.64 9.43
N ALA A 51 -4.70 6.42 8.39
CA ALA A 51 -3.52 5.58 8.49
C ALA A 51 -2.39 6.36 9.18
N VAL A 52 -1.40 5.67 9.75
CA VAL A 52 -0.37 6.31 10.57
C VAL A 52 1.02 5.96 10.06
N ILE A 53 1.87 6.97 9.97
CA ILE A 53 3.34 6.82 9.93
C ILE A 53 3.88 7.55 11.16
N ASP A 54 4.61 6.83 12.01
CA ASP A 54 5.24 7.39 13.21
C ASP A 54 6.72 7.68 12.97
N GLN A 55 7.28 8.58 13.74
CA GLN A 55 8.69 8.92 13.75
C GLN A 55 9.25 8.49 15.11
N VAL A 56 10.02 7.42 15.10
CA VAL A 56 10.58 6.75 16.29
C VAL A 56 12.03 6.40 16.01
N GLU A 57 12.92 6.75 16.93
CA GLU A 57 14.36 6.46 16.82
C GLU A 57 14.94 6.91 15.47
N MET A 58 14.58 8.14 15.05
CA MET A 58 14.99 8.76 13.78
C MET A 58 14.61 7.90 12.54
N THR A 59 13.49 7.20 12.60
CA THR A 59 12.99 6.34 11.52
C THR A 59 11.49 6.56 11.31
N PHE A 60 11.02 6.54 10.07
CA PHE A 60 9.60 6.46 9.76
C PHE A 60 9.11 5.00 9.86
N VAL A 61 8.06 4.79 10.65
CA VAL A 61 7.47 3.45 10.88
C VAL A 61 5.97 3.49 10.57
N PRO A 62 5.47 2.67 9.65
CA PRO A 62 6.21 1.72 8.81
C PRO A 62 7.01 2.42 7.70
N HIS A 63 8.06 1.75 7.21
CA HIS A 63 8.85 2.22 6.06
C HIS A 63 8.02 2.30 4.77
N VAL A 64 7.11 1.35 4.53
CA VAL A 64 6.17 1.36 3.41
C VAL A 64 4.75 1.22 3.93
N LEU A 65 3.88 2.18 3.57
CA LEU A 65 2.47 2.23 3.94
C LEU A 65 1.59 2.21 2.68
N PRO A 66 1.01 1.07 2.29
CA PRO A 66 0.00 1.04 1.24
C PRO A 66 -1.34 1.55 1.75
N VAL A 67 -2.01 2.39 0.98
CA VAL A 67 -3.33 2.97 1.28
C VAL A 67 -4.17 3.10 0.02
N VAL A 68 -5.49 3.19 0.17
CA VAL A 68 -6.38 3.54 -0.95
C VAL A 68 -6.43 5.06 -1.17
N VAL A 69 -6.75 5.46 -2.39
CA VAL A 69 -6.99 6.87 -2.75
C VAL A 69 -8.02 7.50 -1.81
N GLY A 70 -7.78 8.73 -1.38
CA GLY A 70 -8.61 9.47 -0.43
C GLY A 70 -8.26 9.24 1.03
N THR A 71 -7.34 8.31 1.35
CA THR A 71 -6.90 8.07 2.72
C THR A 71 -6.12 9.27 3.26
N THR A 72 -6.47 9.66 4.49
CA THR A 72 -5.66 10.61 5.28
C THR A 72 -4.58 9.81 6.02
N VAL A 73 -3.34 10.27 5.93
CA VAL A 73 -2.21 9.73 6.69
C VAL A 73 -1.83 10.75 7.76
N GLU A 74 -1.81 10.33 9.02
CA GLU A 74 -1.25 11.09 10.14
C GLU A 74 0.22 10.74 10.31
N PHE A 75 1.05 11.75 10.42
CA PHE A 75 2.47 11.63 10.74
C PHE A 75 2.65 12.05 12.20
N LEU A 76 3.03 11.10 13.04
CA LEU A 76 3.27 11.33 14.46
C LEU A 76 4.76 11.56 14.69
N ASN A 77 5.09 12.20 15.82
CA ASN A 77 6.44 12.22 16.34
C ASN A 77 6.41 11.63 17.76
N SER A 78 6.79 10.37 17.89
CA SER A 78 6.83 9.62 19.17
C SER A 78 8.25 9.46 19.71
N GLU A 79 9.16 10.37 19.34
CA GLU A 79 10.51 10.38 19.89
C GLU A 79 10.49 10.56 21.41
N LYS A 80 11.39 9.87 22.09
CA LYS A 80 11.56 10.00 23.55
C LYS A 80 12.38 11.23 23.95
N ALA A 81 13.31 11.65 23.08
CA ALA A 81 14.13 12.85 23.25
C ALA A 81 13.43 14.05 22.58
N ALA A 82 13.82 15.27 22.93
CA ALA A 82 13.29 16.50 22.35
C ALA A 82 13.76 16.73 20.89
N ILE A 83 13.62 15.69 20.05
CA ILE A 83 14.05 15.72 18.66
C ILE A 83 12.86 16.16 17.81
N ARG A 84 13.03 17.27 17.09
CA ARG A 84 12.04 17.71 16.10
C ARG A 84 12.29 17.04 14.76
N HIS A 85 11.22 16.65 14.10
CA HIS A 85 11.25 16.13 12.74
C HIS A 85 10.45 17.00 11.80
N ASN A 86 10.74 16.86 10.52
CA ASN A 86 9.98 17.44 9.42
C ASN A 86 9.42 16.31 8.56
N VAL A 87 8.28 16.54 7.94
CA VAL A 87 7.70 15.63 6.93
C VAL A 87 7.46 16.40 5.65
N PHE A 88 8.07 15.95 4.57
CA PHE A 88 7.81 16.51 3.25
C PHE A 88 7.88 15.42 2.16
N SER A 89 7.28 15.71 1.02
CA SER A 89 7.39 14.87 -0.18
C SER A 89 7.77 15.72 -1.40
N PRO A 90 8.85 15.37 -2.11
CA PRO A 90 9.19 16.00 -3.38
C PRO A 90 8.41 15.40 -4.55
N THR A 91 7.64 14.32 -4.33
CA THR A 91 6.98 13.55 -5.38
C THR A 91 5.82 14.35 -5.99
N PRO A 92 5.80 14.58 -7.30
CA PRO A 92 4.79 15.44 -7.93
C PRO A 92 3.38 14.84 -7.96
N CYS A 93 3.24 13.52 -7.79
CA CYS A 93 1.94 12.84 -7.81
C CYS A 93 1.04 13.18 -6.61
N ALA A 94 1.62 13.60 -5.50
CA ALA A 94 0.90 13.89 -4.26
C ALA A 94 0.77 15.40 -3.98
N ASP A 95 0.87 16.26 -5.02
CA ASP A 95 1.01 17.70 -4.81
C ASP A 95 2.14 17.95 -3.80
N ARG A 96 3.35 18.22 -4.25
CA ARG A 96 4.52 18.46 -3.39
C ARG A 96 4.12 19.16 -2.10
N PHE A 97 4.33 18.52 -0.96
CA PHE A 97 3.93 19.07 0.32
C PHE A 97 5.10 19.15 1.30
N ASN A 98 4.98 20.06 2.25
CA ASN A 98 5.85 20.17 3.41
C ASN A 98 4.97 20.52 4.62
N LEU A 99 4.85 19.58 5.55
CA LEU A 99 4.01 19.72 6.74
C LEU A 99 4.70 20.52 7.87
N GLY A 100 5.93 21.01 7.62
CA GLY A 100 6.71 21.72 8.61
C GLY A 100 7.37 20.80 9.64
N TYR A 101 7.81 21.42 10.74
CA TYR A 101 8.47 20.71 11.84
C TYR A 101 7.52 20.51 13.00
N PHE A 102 7.64 19.37 13.66
CA PHE A 102 6.89 19.09 14.88
C PHE A 102 7.74 18.35 15.91
N LEU A 103 7.49 18.70 17.17
CA LEU A 103 8.14 18.15 18.35
C LEU A 103 7.49 16.83 18.78
N PRO A 104 8.13 16.03 19.66
CA PRO A 104 7.51 14.86 20.25
C PRO A 104 6.11 15.13 20.80
N GLY A 105 5.20 14.21 20.55
CA GLY A 105 3.77 14.29 20.88
C GLY A 105 2.92 15.13 19.93
N GLN A 106 3.53 15.83 18.97
CA GLN A 106 2.80 16.53 17.92
C GLN A 106 2.59 15.66 16.68
N LYS A 107 1.62 16.03 15.86
CA LYS A 107 1.30 15.35 14.60
C LYS A 107 0.88 16.33 13.52
N ALA A 108 1.00 15.90 12.28
CA ALA A 108 0.45 16.55 11.11
C ALA A 108 -0.20 15.52 10.19
N SER A 109 -1.02 15.93 9.23
CA SER A 109 -1.70 14.99 8.34
C SER A 109 -1.75 15.47 6.91
N MET A 110 -1.84 14.51 5.97
CA MET A 110 -2.02 14.73 4.55
C MET A 110 -3.02 13.73 3.98
N THR A 111 -3.96 14.21 3.14
CA THR A 111 -4.91 13.34 2.44
C THR A 111 -4.41 13.08 1.01
N PHE A 112 -4.20 11.82 0.65
CA PHE A 112 -3.69 11.41 -0.66
C PHE A 112 -4.82 11.20 -1.66
N LYS A 113 -5.10 12.19 -2.49
CA LYS A 113 -6.27 12.23 -3.40
C LYS A 113 -6.06 11.58 -4.76
N LYS A 114 -4.83 11.16 -5.10
CA LYS A 114 -4.48 10.56 -6.40
C LYS A 114 -3.61 9.33 -6.21
N PRO A 115 -3.70 8.31 -7.09
CA PRO A 115 -2.82 7.15 -7.03
C PRO A 115 -1.37 7.59 -7.27
N CYS A 116 -0.47 7.15 -6.41
CA CYS A 116 0.95 7.48 -6.53
C CYS A 116 1.86 6.66 -5.60
N ARG A 117 3.17 6.85 -5.77
CA ARG A 117 4.24 6.31 -4.94
C ARG A 117 4.97 7.51 -4.33
N ALA A 118 4.43 8.01 -3.21
CA ALA A 118 4.93 9.21 -2.57
C ALA A 118 6.13 8.89 -1.68
N LEU A 119 7.30 9.42 -2.02
CA LEU A 119 8.48 9.38 -1.16
C LEU A 119 8.30 10.40 -0.03
N ILE A 120 8.43 9.95 1.19
CA ILE A 120 8.34 10.76 2.41
C ILE A 120 9.75 10.91 2.98
N LEU A 121 10.13 12.15 3.27
CA LEU A 121 11.46 12.52 3.73
C LEU A 121 11.40 13.45 4.94
N CYS A 122 12.51 13.47 5.70
CA CYS A 122 12.77 14.45 6.75
C CYS A 122 13.89 15.40 6.32
N ALA A 123 13.68 16.72 6.41
CA ALA A 123 14.68 17.70 6.02
C ALA A 123 15.89 17.77 6.98
N THR A 124 15.74 17.29 8.21
CA THR A 124 16.79 17.33 9.24
C THR A 124 17.66 16.07 9.23
N HIS A 125 17.05 14.90 9.00
CA HIS A 125 17.72 13.61 9.07
C HIS A 125 17.61 12.92 7.71
N GLN A 126 18.69 12.97 6.93
CA GLN A 126 18.70 12.50 5.53
C GLN A 126 18.42 11.00 5.37
N GLU A 127 18.69 10.22 6.43
CA GLU A 127 18.43 8.76 6.43
C GLU A 127 16.95 8.42 6.59
N MET A 128 16.14 9.38 7.11
CA MET A 128 14.71 9.16 7.33
C MET A 128 13.95 9.24 6.01
N LYS A 129 13.54 8.09 5.53
CA LYS A 129 12.68 7.94 4.35
C LYS A 129 11.59 6.90 4.58
N ALA A 130 10.45 7.11 3.95
CA ALA A 130 9.35 6.16 3.86
C ALA A 130 8.61 6.31 2.53
N TRP A 131 7.68 5.41 2.27
CA TRP A 131 6.83 5.45 1.09
C TRP A 131 5.36 5.34 1.47
N VAL A 132 4.54 6.22 0.92
CA VAL A 132 3.09 6.02 0.89
C VAL A 132 2.70 5.56 -0.51
N VAL A 133 2.23 4.31 -0.60
CA VAL A 133 1.83 3.67 -1.86
C VAL A 133 0.32 3.79 -2.00
N VAL A 134 -0.12 4.77 -2.78
CA VAL A 134 -1.55 5.10 -2.93
C VAL A 134 -2.14 4.32 -4.10
N LEU A 135 -3.18 3.53 -3.83
CA LEU A 135 -3.77 2.57 -4.75
C LEU A 135 -5.25 2.86 -5.02
N GLU A 136 -5.73 2.53 -6.21
CA GLU A 136 -7.16 2.62 -6.60
C GLU A 136 -7.92 1.32 -6.34
N THR A 137 -7.31 0.37 -5.65
CA THR A 137 -7.89 -0.93 -5.32
C THR A 137 -7.80 -1.20 -3.83
N PRO A 138 -8.77 -1.87 -3.20
CA PRO A 138 -8.68 -2.30 -1.82
C PRO A 138 -7.95 -3.64 -1.66
N TYR A 139 -7.61 -4.31 -2.77
CA TYR A 139 -6.99 -5.63 -2.78
C TYR A 139 -5.48 -5.50 -2.82
N PHE A 140 -4.87 -5.32 -1.67
CA PHE A 140 -3.41 -5.22 -1.54
C PHE A 140 -2.91 -5.82 -0.23
N ALA A 141 -1.65 -6.21 -0.23
CA ALA A 141 -0.89 -6.62 0.94
C ALA A 141 0.55 -6.13 0.82
N LYS A 142 1.18 -5.87 1.95
CA LYS A 142 2.60 -5.61 2.04
C LYS A 142 3.31 -6.88 2.49
N THR A 143 4.42 -7.22 1.87
CA THR A 143 5.20 -8.41 2.25
C THR A 143 5.93 -8.18 3.57
N ASP A 144 6.06 -9.27 4.33
CA ASP A 144 6.88 -9.32 5.55
C ASP A 144 8.38 -9.51 5.24
N ALA A 145 9.19 -9.70 6.30
CA ALA A 145 10.63 -9.90 6.18
C ALA A 145 11.01 -11.20 5.41
N GLN A 146 10.10 -12.16 5.30
CA GLN A 146 10.25 -13.39 4.53
C GLN A 146 9.69 -13.28 3.11
N GLY A 147 9.28 -12.06 2.71
CA GLY A 147 8.64 -11.78 1.44
C GLY A 147 7.21 -12.32 1.34
N ALA A 148 6.63 -12.83 2.42
CA ALA A 148 5.31 -13.44 2.41
C ALA A 148 4.20 -12.38 2.37
N TYR A 149 3.12 -12.70 1.65
CA TYR A 149 1.91 -11.89 1.58
C TYR A 149 0.66 -12.76 1.64
N SER A 150 -0.43 -12.17 2.11
CA SER A 150 -1.78 -12.75 2.03
C SER A 150 -2.80 -11.64 1.83
N LEU A 151 -3.73 -11.83 0.92
CA LEU A 151 -4.85 -10.94 0.70
C LEU A 151 -6.13 -11.72 0.36
N SER A 152 -7.26 -11.17 0.77
CA SER A 152 -8.58 -11.71 0.47
C SER A 152 -9.19 -10.93 -0.69
N VAL A 153 -9.67 -11.66 -1.72
CA VAL A 153 -10.16 -11.06 -2.96
C VAL A 153 -11.34 -11.86 -3.50
N PRO A 154 -12.40 -11.22 -4.03
CA PRO A 154 -13.47 -11.92 -4.72
C PRO A 154 -12.96 -12.70 -5.94
N PRO A 155 -13.59 -13.81 -6.31
CA PRO A 155 -13.32 -14.45 -7.60
C PRO A 155 -13.48 -13.48 -8.76
N GLY A 156 -12.55 -13.52 -9.73
CA GLY A 156 -12.56 -12.58 -10.85
C GLY A 156 -11.29 -12.61 -11.68
N GLU A 157 -11.23 -11.71 -12.65
CA GLU A 157 -10.05 -11.49 -13.50
C GLU A 157 -9.39 -10.18 -13.11
N TYR A 158 -8.10 -10.24 -12.89
CA TYR A 158 -7.28 -9.16 -12.35
C TYR A 158 -5.97 -9.01 -13.13
N THR A 159 -5.38 -7.84 -13.02
CA THR A 159 -3.95 -7.67 -13.20
C THR A 159 -3.31 -7.68 -11.82
N LEU A 160 -2.48 -8.68 -11.54
CA LEU A 160 -1.61 -8.65 -10.37
C LEU A 160 -0.45 -7.71 -10.66
N ALA A 161 -0.16 -6.84 -9.71
CA ALA A 161 0.98 -5.94 -9.76
C ALA A 161 1.77 -5.99 -8.45
N VAL A 162 3.09 -5.77 -8.55
CA VAL A 162 3.97 -5.65 -7.39
C VAL A 162 4.84 -4.42 -7.55
N TRP A 163 4.84 -3.59 -6.52
CA TRP A 163 5.73 -2.45 -6.38
C TRP A 163 6.77 -2.72 -5.30
N HIS A 164 8.00 -2.24 -5.51
CA HIS A 164 9.04 -2.22 -4.50
C HIS A 164 9.99 -1.03 -4.74
N GLU A 165 10.48 -0.38 -3.67
CA GLU A 165 11.27 0.85 -3.75
C GLU A 165 12.59 0.71 -4.54
N THR A 166 13.17 -0.48 -4.60
CA THR A 166 14.44 -0.74 -5.31
C THR A 166 14.25 -0.99 -6.81
N ARG A 167 13.00 -1.05 -7.28
CA ARG A 167 12.69 -1.37 -8.68
C ARG A 167 12.16 -0.14 -9.42
N LYS A 168 12.65 0.07 -10.64
CA LYS A 168 12.24 1.20 -11.48
C LYS A 168 10.84 1.03 -12.08
N THR A 169 10.46 -0.21 -12.35
CA THR A 169 9.17 -0.57 -12.94
C THR A 169 8.46 -1.59 -12.06
N GLU A 170 7.16 -1.58 -12.06
CA GLU A 170 6.37 -2.59 -11.36
C GLU A 170 6.37 -3.91 -12.12
N TYR A 171 6.31 -5.02 -11.40
CA TYR A 171 6.02 -6.32 -11.98
C TYR A 171 4.53 -6.42 -12.22
N THR A 172 4.11 -6.96 -13.36
CA THR A 172 2.69 -7.17 -13.65
C THR A 172 2.45 -8.49 -14.37
N GLN A 173 1.32 -9.15 -14.07
CA GLN A 173 0.84 -10.31 -14.81
C GLN A 173 -0.68 -10.43 -14.73
N PRO A 174 -1.34 -11.02 -15.76
CA PRO A 174 -2.74 -11.41 -15.65
C PRO A 174 -2.93 -12.47 -14.55
N LEU A 175 -4.04 -12.37 -13.82
CA LEU A 175 -4.39 -13.33 -12.77
C LEU A 175 -5.89 -13.59 -12.78
N LYS A 176 -6.27 -14.86 -12.85
CA LYS A 176 -7.65 -15.32 -12.59
C LYS A 176 -7.72 -15.92 -11.20
N VAL A 177 -8.58 -15.36 -10.37
CA VAL A 177 -8.87 -15.89 -9.03
C VAL A 177 -10.21 -16.60 -9.08
N SER A 178 -10.25 -17.89 -8.75
CA SER A 178 -11.47 -18.69 -8.69
C SER A 178 -11.68 -19.35 -7.32
N ALA A 179 -10.59 -19.58 -6.58
CA ALA A 179 -10.58 -20.20 -5.25
C ALA A 179 -9.29 -19.76 -4.53
N ASN A 180 -9.12 -20.23 -3.29
CA ASN A 180 -7.86 -20.05 -2.55
C ASN A 180 -6.69 -20.58 -3.37
N GLN A 181 -5.62 -19.81 -3.44
CA GLN A 181 -4.43 -20.20 -4.22
C GLN A 181 -3.15 -19.67 -3.59
N VAL A 182 -2.06 -20.38 -3.86
CA VAL A 182 -0.70 -19.97 -3.49
C VAL A 182 0.02 -19.56 -4.76
N LEU A 183 0.59 -18.37 -4.77
CA LEU A 183 1.30 -17.79 -5.91
C LEU A 183 2.60 -17.14 -5.43
N ASP A 184 3.71 -17.81 -5.66
CA ASP A 184 5.03 -17.19 -5.48
C ASP A 184 5.39 -16.37 -6.72
N ILE A 185 5.85 -15.15 -6.49
CA ILE A 185 6.22 -14.19 -7.52
C ILE A 185 7.75 -14.08 -7.52
N ARG A 186 8.37 -14.47 -8.63
CA ARG A 186 9.80 -14.24 -8.83
C ARG A 186 9.98 -13.03 -9.75
N TRP A 187 10.47 -11.96 -9.20
CA TRP A 187 10.70 -10.72 -9.93
C TRP A 187 12.08 -10.74 -10.59
N PRO A 188 12.16 -10.69 -11.93
CA PRO A 188 13.41 -10.78 -12.68
C PRO A 188 14.37 -9.60 -12.46
#